data_d759b10174d7463467962e6e305ccb43
#
_entry.id   d759b10174d7463467962e6e305ccb43
#
_cell.length_a   1.000
_cell.length_b   1.000
_cell.length_c   1.000
_cell.angle_alpha   90.00
_cell.angle_beta   90.00
_cell.angle_gamma   90.00
#
_symmetry.space_group_name_H-M   'P 1'
#
loop_
_entity.id
_entity.type
_entity.pdbx_description
1 polymer ?
#
loop_
_entity_poly.entity_id
_entity_poly.type
_entity_poly.pdbx_seq_one_letter_code
_entity_poly.pdbx_strand_id
1 'polypeptide(L)'
;MNKVVYQIKALKQLRKIKNNALIRNKIDELSNMPNCINVKSLTNYKYQYRLRVGNYRVFFNFDGIIHIVSIEEVKKRDERTY
;
A
#
# COMPACT_ATOMS: atom_id res chain seq x y z
N MET A 1 -9.08 12.28 8.87
CA MET A 1 -7.80 11.59 8.65
C MET A 1 -7.95 10.10 8.96
N ASN A 2 -7.37 9.25 8.15
CA ASN A 2 -7.52 7.81 8.31
C ASN A 2 -6.40 7.22 9.16
N LYS A 3 -6.71 6.17 9.89
CA LYS A 3 -5.70 5.38 10.58
C LYS A 3 -5.09 4.38 9.62
N VAL A 4 -3.77 4.31 9.56
CA VAL A 4 -3.05 3.34 8.73
C VAL A 4 -2.60 2.18 9.61
N VAL A 5 -3.04 0.98 9.28
CA VAL A 5 -2.66 -0.24 10.00
C VAL A 5 -1.97 -1.20 9.05
N TYR A 6 -1.01 -1.97 9.57
CA TYR A 6 -0.24 -2.93 8.77
C TYR A 6 -0.65 -4.34 9.14
N GLN A 7 -0.98 -5.14 8.13
CA GLN A 7 -1.13 -6.57 8.33
C GLN A 7 0.24 -7.21 8.54
N ILE A 8 0.28 -8.32 9.23
CA ILE A 8 1.53 -9.01 9.56
C ILE A 8 2.34 -9.34 8.31
N LYS A 9 1.67 -9.80 7.26
CA LYS A 9 2.33 -10.11 5.98
C LYS A 9 3.06 -8.89 5.42
N ALA A 10 2.41 -7.73 5.41
CA ALA A 10 3.00 -6.50 4.90
C ALA A 10 4.21 -6.08 5.74
N LEU A 11 4.11 -6.18 7.06
CA LEU A 11 5.25 -5.86 7.94
C LEU A 11 6.45 -6.76 7.66
N LYS A 12 6.22 -8.05 7.50
CA LYS A 12 7.30 -8.99 7.20
C LYS A 12 7.96 -8.70 5.87
N GLN A 13 7.17 -8.32 4.86
CA GLN A 13 7.69 -7.99 3.55
C GLN A 13 8.53 -6.70 3.60
N LEU A 14 8.05 -5.68 4.31
CA LEU A 14 8.79 -4.43 4.48
C LEU A 14 10.13 -4.63 5.16
N ARG A 15 10.20 -5.49 6.17
CA ARG A 15 11.45 -5.76 6.89
C ARG A 15 12.54 -6.33 5.99
N LYS A 16 12.16 -7.01 4.91
CA LYS A 16 13.12 -7.59 3.96
C LYS A 16 13.65 -6.58 2.96
N ILE A 17 13.08 -5.38 2.92
CA ILE A 17 13.48 -4.34 1.98
C ILE A 17 14.48 -3.43 2.68
N LYS A 18 15.67 -3.29 2.10
CA LYS A 18 16.77 -2.54 2.72
C LYS A 18 16.42 -1.08 3.01
N ASN A 19 15.92 -0.36 2.02
CA ASN A 19 15.62 1.06 2.15
C ASN A 19 14.12 1.27 2.20
N ASN A 20 13.47 0.74 3.24
CA ASN A 20 12.02 0.78 3.31
C ASN A 20 11.46 2.12 3.81
N ALA A 21 12.33 3.07 4.20
CA ALA A 21 11.87 4.36 4.74
C ALA A 21 11.02 5.13 3.73
N LEU A 22 11.44 5.16 2.45
CA LEU A 22 10.67 5.84 1.42
C LEU A 22 9.28 5.22 1.25
N ILE A 23 9.23 3.87 1.25
CA ILE A 23 7.96 3.15 1.13
C ILE A 23 7.06 3.49 2.32
N ARG A 24 7.60 3.47 3.54
CA ARG A 24 6.85 3.79 4.75
C ARG A 24 6.32 5.23 4.73
N ASN A 25 7.14 6.17 4.28
CA ASN A 25 6.71 7.57 4.18
C ASN A 25 5.55 7.72 3.19
N LYS A 26 5.61 7.02 2.07
CA LYS A 26 4.52 7.05 1.09
C LYS A 26 3.27 6.35 1.60
N ILE A 27 3.42 5.28 2.36
CA ILE A 27 2.29 4.62 3.01
C ILE A 27 1.61 5.55 4.01
N ASP A 28 2.39 6.32 4.76
CA ASP A 28 1.83 7.27 5.73
C ASP A 28 0.95 8.33 5.06
N GLU A 29 1.24 8.68 3.81
CA GLU A 29 0.40 9.63 3.05
C GLU A 29 -0.99 9.08 2.78
N LEU A 30 -1.19 7.76 2.89
CA LEU A 30 -2.51 7.14 2.72
C LEU A 30 -3.50 7.54 3.82
N SER A 31 -3.01 8.18 4.88
CA SER A 31 -3.90 8.80 5.88
C SER A 31 -4.82 9.84 5.24
N ASN A 32 -4.47 10.34 4.06
CA ASN A 32 -5.24 11.33 3.32
C ASN A 32 -6.24 10.74 2.33
N MET A 33 -6.36 9.39 2.27
CA MET A 33 -7.31 8.78 1.35
C MET A 33 -8.71 9.39 1.53
N PRO A 34 -9.46 9.60 0.45
CA PRO A 34 -9.20 9.19 -0.94
C PRO A 34 -8.31 10.17 -1.75
N ASN A 35 -7.80 11.23 -1.15
CA ASN A 35 -7.05 12.29 -1.85
C ASN A 35 -5.55 11.96 -1.89
N CYS A 36 -5.19 10.93 -2.64
CA CYS A 36 -3.80 10.48 -2.75
C CYS A 36 -3.38 10.34 -4.20
N ILE A 37 -2.12 10.69 -4.47
CA ILE A 37 -1.50 10.46 -5.78
C ILE A 37 -0.87 9.07 -5.82
N ASN A 38 -0.61 8.56 -7.02
CA ASN A 38 0.02 7.25 -7.24
C ASN A 38 -0.79 6.07 -6.70
N VAL A 39 -2.07 6.30 -6.43
CA VAL A 39 -3.00 5.28 -5.98
C VAL A 39 -3.94 4.93 -7.12
N LYS A 40 -4.10 3.63 -7.37
CA LYS A 40 -4.99 3.13 -8.39
C LYS A 40 -5.99 2.16 -7.78
N SER A 41 -7.26 2.33 -8.14
CA SER A 41 -8.32 1.38 -7.81
C SER A 41 -8.15 0.13 -8.66
N LEU A 42 -8.30 -1.05 -8.05
CA LEU A 42 -8.14 -2.34 -8.71
C LEU A 42 -9.50 -2.99 -8.93
N THR A 43 -9.64 -3.64 -10.09
CA THR A 43 -10.85 -4.37 -10.46
C THR A 43 -10.53 -5.86 -10.53
N ASN A 44 -11.43 -6.72 -10.02
CA ASN A 44 -11.25 -8.18 -10.06
C ASN A 44 -9.93 -8.64 -9.42
N TYR A 45 -9.54 -8.00 -8.35
CA TYR A 45 -8.35 -8.34 -7.60
C TYR A 45 -8.72 -8.51 -6.13
N LYS A 46 -7.88 -9.22 -5.36
CA LYS A 46 -8.23 -9.47 -3.96
C LYS A 46 -8.08 -8.26 -3.04
N TYR A 47 -7.39 -7.21 -3.50
CA TYR A 47 -7.25 -5.96 -2.76
C TYR A 47 -7.90 -4.82 -3.54
N GLN A 48 -8.34 -3.78 -2.83
CA GLN A 48 -9.08 -2.67 -3.45
C GLN A 48 -8.19 -1.69 -4.19
N TYR A 49 -6.99 -1.43 -3.67
CA TYR A 49 -6.12 -0.34 -4.15
C TYR A 49 -4.67 -0.75 -4.20
N ARG A 50 -3.93 -0.03 -5.03
CA ARG A 50 -2.49 -0.16 -5.16
C ARG A 50 -1.83 1.20 -5.07
N LEU A 51 -0.82 1.33 -4.19
CA LEU A 51 0.07 2.49 -4.13
C LEU A 51 1.38 2.11 -4.83
N ARG A 52 1.80 2.94 -5.77
CA ARG A 52 3.07 2.73 -6.47
C ARG A 52 4.17 3.56 -5.80
N VAL A 53 5.26 2.89 -5.41
CA VAL A 53 6.45 3.54 -4.83
C VAL A 53 7.68 2.98 -5.54
N GLY A 54 8.19 3.70 -6.54
CA GLY A 54 9.33 3.24 -7.33
C GLY A 54 9.07 1.88 -7.96
N ASN A 55 9.91 0.91 -7.63
CA ASN A 55 9.77 -0.47 -8.12
C ASN A 55 8.89 -1.34 -7.24
N TYR A 56 8.24 -0.74 -6.24
CA TYR A 56 7.40 -1.48 -5.30
C TYR A 56 5.95 -1.11 -5.47
N ARG A 57 5.08 -2.06 -5.13
CA ARG A 57 3.64 -1.86 -5.08
C ARG A 57 3.13 -2.24 -3.71
N VAL A 58 2.36 -1.35 -3.14
CA VAL A 58 1.72 -1.57 -1.85
C VAL A 58 0.24 -1.79 -2.10
N PHE A 59 -0.25 -2.98 -1.77
CA PHE A 59 -1.66 -3.30 -1.91
C PHE A 59 -2.35 -3.04 -0.58
N PHE A 60 -3.49 -2.37 -0.64
CA PHE A 60 -4.20 -2.01 0.57
C PHE A 60 -5.71 -1.95 0.34
N ASN A 61 -6.43 -2.02 1.45
CA ASN A 61 -7.87 -1.81 1.47
C ASN A 61 -8.14 -0.53 2.26
N PHE A 62 -9.21 0.16 1.89
CA PHE A 62 -9.61 1.40 2.53
C PHE A 62 -11.09 1.36 2.84
N ASP A 63 -11.44 1.60 4.11
CA ASP A 63 -12.80 1.77 4.55
C ASP A 63 -13.00 3.22 4.95
N GLY A 64 -13.73 3.97 4.11
CA GLY A 64 -13.97 5.40 4.33
C GLY A 64 -15.00 5.68 5.41
N ILE A 65 -15.76 4.66 5.84
CA ILE A 65 -16.76 4.84 6.90
C ILE A 65 -16.09 4.83 8.27
N ILE A 66 -15.20 3.86 8.51
CA ILE A 66 -14.48 3.76 9.77
C ILE A 66 -13.10 4.40 9.70
N HIS A 67 -12.73 4.97 8.57
CA HIS A 67 -11.46 5.69 8.34
C HIS A 67 -10.23 4.85 8.65
N ILE A 68 -10.18 3.65 8.09
CA ILE A 68 -9.03 2.75 8.23
C ILE A 68 -8.47 2.40 6.86
N VAL A 69 -7.16 2.53 6.74
CA VAL A 69 -6.36 2.03 5.62
C VAL A 69 -5.61 0.80 6.11
N SER A 70 -5.88 -0.35 5.53
CA SER A 70 -5.23 -1.61 5.90
C SER A 70 -4.19 -1.99 4.85
N ILE A 71 -2.92 -1.97 5.24
CA ILE A 71 -1.82 -2.35 4.35
C ILE A 71 -1.71 -3.87 4.35
N GLU A 72 -2.01 -4.46 3.21
CA GLU A 72 -2.17 -5.92 3.08
C GLU A 72 -0.91 -6.61 2.57
N GLU A 73 -0.26 -6.03 1.57
CA GLU A 73 0.86 -6.69 0.92
C GLU A 73 1.80 -5.68 0.26
N VAL A 74 3.10 -5.94 0.34
CA VAL A 74 4.13 -5.13 -0.33
C VAL A 74 4.90 -6.06 -1.27
N LYS A 75 4.89 -5.73 -2.56
CA LYS A 75 5.57 -6.53 -3.58
C LYS A 75 6.53 -5.69 -4.38
N LYS A 76 7.67 -6.28 -4.75
CA LYS A 76 8.53 -5.69 -5.74
C LYS A 76 7.92 -5.92 -7.12
N ARG A 77 7.98 -4.90 -7.96
CA ARG A 77 7.53 -5.04 -9.35
C ARG A 77 8.41 -6.04 -10.06
N ASP A 78 7.77 -7.06 -10.65
CA ASP A 78 8.47 -8.03 -11.49
C ASP A 78 8.29 -7.61 -12.95
N GLU A 79 9.41 -7.34 -13.63
CA GLU A 79 9.38 -6.91 -15.03
C GLU A 79 8.76 -7.97 -15.95
N ARG A 80 8.78 -9.22 -15.54
CA ARG A 80 8.21 -10.32 -16.33
C ARG A 80 6.69 -10.41 -16.25
N THR A 81 6.08 -9.69 -15.35
CA THR A 81 4.65 -9.76 -15.13
C THR A 81 3.86 -8.93 -16.15
N TYR A 82 4.52 -8.12 -16.91
CA TYR A 82 3.88 -7.19 -17.84
C TYR A 82 4.36 -7.37 -19.26
#